data_c716cd295e3d76ba1e7595b15dcfdd34
#
_entry.id   c716cd295e3d76ba1e7595b15dcfdd34
#
_cell.length_a   1.000
_cell.length_b   1.000
_cell.length_c   1.000
_cell.angle_alpha   90.00
_cell.angle_beta   90.00
_cell.angle_gamma   90.00
#
_symmetry.space_group_name_H-M   'P 1'
#
loop_
_entity.id
_entity.type
_entity.pdbx_description
1 polymer ?
#
loop_
_entity_poly.entity_id
_entity_poly.type
_entity_poly.pdbx_seq_one_letter_code
_entity_poly.pdbx_strand_id
1 'polypeptide(L)'
;MSGAIRALPSLPAGTEILLDANVLTYALNGRSGECITLLDPCAAGEVSGFTTVDVLSDVCHRLMLAEAAFRGLIARPNAANLQGKAHVVRQLSEYWGRIVSAATARVAVLPLDEFRFRRAHPLRVEYGLMTNDSLLLAAADLFGIAALVTNDSDFDAVP
;
A
#
# COMPACT_ATOMS: atom_id res chain seq x y z
N MET A 1 12.14 14.45 -11.49
CA MET A 1 10.95 15.29 -11.30
C MET A 1 10.02 14.54 -10.37
N SER A 2 9.68 15.12 -9.25
CA SER A 2 8.75 14.54 -8.28
C SER A 2 7.40 14.36 -8.96
N GLY A 3 6.95 13.12 -9.14
CA GLY A 3 5.59 12.84 -9.57
C GLY A 3 4.66 13.49 -8.56
N ALA A 4 3.92 14.49 -8.99
CA ALA A 4 2.99 15.20 -8.12
C ALA A 4 1.93 14.20 -7.68
N ILE A 5 1.94 13.83 -6.39
CA ILE A 5 0.76 13.24 -5.75
C ILE A 5 -0.35 14.27 -5.97
N ARG A 6 -1.23 14.00 -6.94
CA ARG A 6 -2.45 14.81 -7.06
C ARG A 6 -3.24 14.56 -5.80
N ALA A 7 -3.43 15.60 -5.00
CA ALA A 7 -4.21 15.50 -3.80
C ALA A 7 -5.59 14.92 -4.13
N LEU A 8 -6.01 13.87 -3.42
CA LEU A 8 -7.32 13.24 -3.59
C LEU A 8 -8.52 14.21 -3.59
N PRO A 9 -8.49 15.36 -2.88
CA PRO A 9 -9.57 16.35 -2.98
C PRO A 9 -9.82 16.88 -4.40
N SER A 10 -8.90 16.62 -5.34
CA SER A 10 -9.06 17.00 -6.75
C SER A 10 -9.63 15.88 -7.64
N LEU A 11 -9.89 14.69 -7.08
CA LEU A 11 -10.50 13.60 -7.85
C LEU A 11 -12.02 13.78 -7.92
N PRO A 12 -12.63 13.57 -9.09
CA PRO A 12 -14.08 13.58 -9.21
C PRO A 12 -14.73 12.54 -8.31
N ALA A 13 -15.91 12.85 -7.77
CA ALA A 13 -16.71 11.87 -7.03
C ALA A 13 -17.01 10.66 -7.93
N GLY A 14 -16.93 9.46 -7.35
CA GLY A 14 -17.08 8.20 -8.05
C GLY A 14 -15.82 7.68 -8.74
N THR A 15 -14.68 8.38 -8.60
CA THR A 15 -13.40 7.88 -9.10
C THR A 15 -12.99 6.61 -8.33
N GLU A 16 -12.50 5.62 -9.06
CA GLU A 16 -11.88 4.41 -8.51
C GLU A 16 -10.35 4.58 -8.48
N ILE A 17 -9.75 4.29 -7.34
CA ILE A 17 -8.29 4.42 -7.14
C ILE A 17 -7.71 3.16 -6.52
N LEU A 18 -6.51 2.79 -6.96
CA LEU A 18 -5.72 1.73 -6.37
C LEU A 18 -4.58 2.34 -5.55
N LEU A 19 -4.47 1.95 -4.28
CA LEU A 19 -3.52 2.50 -3.32
C LEU A 19 -2.31 1.60 -3.16
N ASP A 20 -1.12 2.19 -3.33
CA ASP A 20 0.16 1.53 -3.13
C ASP A 20 0.56 1.45 -1.64
N ALA A 21 1.50 0.54 -1.34
CA ALA A 21 2.03 0.30 0.00
C ALA A 21 2.66 1.53 0.65
N ASN A 22 3.36 2.35 -0.12
CA ASN A 22 3.99 3.57 0.38
C ASN A 22 2.95 4.55 0.92
N VAL A 23 1.88 4.77 0.16
CA VAL A 23 0.79 5.67 0.52
C VAL A 23 0.08 5.20 1.79
N LEU A 24 -0.30 3.92 1.84
CA LEU A 24 -0.95 3.34 3.01
C LEU A 24 -0.04 3.35 4.24
N THR A 25 1.24 3.02 4.09
CA THR A 25 2.20 3.04 5.18
C THR A 25 2.34 4.43 5.79
N TYR A 26 2.43 5.47 4.96
CA TYR A 26 2.54 6.86 5.45
C TYR A 26 1.25 7.33 6.13
N ALA A 27 0.10 6.99 5.58
CA ALA A 27 -1.19 7.31 6.18
C ALA A 27 -1.33 6.65 7.56
N LEU A 28 -1.05 5.35 7.67
CA LEU A 28 -1.23 4.57 8.89
C LEU A 28 -0.20 4.84 9.98
N ASN A 29 1.01 5.29 9.60
CA ASN A 29 2.02 5.73 10.55
C ASN A 29 1.87 7.20 11.00
N GLY A 30 0.92 7.94 10.44
CA GLY A 30 0.75 9.35 10.74
C GLY A 30 1.91 10.24 10.28
N ARG A 31 2.72 9.78 9.32
CA ARG A 31 3.93 10.47 8.87
C ARG A 31 3.69 11.54 7.83
N SER A 32 2.56 11.50 7.16
CA SER A 32 2.20 12.48 6.13
C SER A 32 0.75 12.91 6.31
N GLY A 33 0.53 14.18 6.57
CA GLY A 33 -0.82 14.76 6.62
C GLY A 33 -1.56 14.59 5.29
N GLU A 34 -0.86 14.68 4.18
CA GLU A 34 -1.41 14.46 2.84
C GLU A 34 -1.90 13.03 2.65
N CYS A 35 -1.13 12.04 3.10
CA CYS A 35 -1.55 10.63 3.02
C CYS A 35 -2.70 10.31 3.98
N ILE A 36 -2.79 10.98 5.13
CA ILE A 36 -3.92 10.81 6.06
C ILE A 36 -5.19 11.34 5.41
N THR A 37 -5.15 12.57 4.88
CA THR A 37 -6.30 13.19 4.20
C THR A 37 -6.70 12.48 2.91
N LEU A 38 -5.79 11.68 2.34
CA LEU A 38 -6.03 10.85 1.17
C LEU A 38 -7.12 9.79 1.41
N LEU A 39 -7.23 9.27 2.62
CA LEU A 39 -8.23 8.25 2.98
C LEU A 39 -9.60 8.85 3.33
N ASP A 40 -9.68 10.14 3.60
CA ASP A 40 -10.94 10.80 4.00
C ASP A 40 -12.03 10.70 2.92
N PRO A 41 -11.78 10.97 1.61
CA PRO A 41 -12.78 10.79 0.56
C PRO A 41 -13.21 9.34 0.38
N CYS A 42 -12.30 8.37 0.63
CA CYS A 42 -12.64 6.96 0.63
C CYS A 42 -13.58 6.63 1.81
N ALA A 43 -13.26 7.11 3.00
CA ALA A 43 -14.09 6.93 4.19
C ALA A 43 -15.47 7.60 4.04
N ALA A 44 -15.54 8.74 3.35
CA ALA A 44 -16.79 9.42 3.04
C ALA A 44 -17.61 8.72 1.93
N GLY A 45 -16.98 7.80 1.17
CA GLY A 45 -17.62 7.14 0.02
C GLY A 45 -17.70 8.02 -1.23
N GLU A 46 -16.94 9.09 -1.27
CA GLU A 46 -16.83 9.99 -2.43
C GLU A 46 -15.93 9.38 -3.51
N VAL A 47 -14.92 8.64 -3.09
CA VAL A 47 -13.95 7.92 -3.93
C VAL A 47 -13.96 6.45 -3.52
N SER A 48 -13.92 5.54 -4.48
CA SER A 48 -13.79 4.10 -4.23
C SER A 48 -12.31 3.72 -4.13
N GLY A 49 -11.83 3.51 -2.92
CA GLY A 49 -10.47 3.08 -2.65
C GLY A 49 -10.31 1.57 -2.73
N PHE A 50 -9.27 1.12 -3.42
CA PHE A 50 -8.87 -0.28 -3.51
C PHE A 50 -7.41 -0.43 -3.10
N THR A 51 -7.07 -1.59 -2.58
CA THR A 51 -5.70 -2.06 -2.40
C THR A 51 -5.65 -3.56 -2.66
N THR A 52 -4.50 -4.19 -2.49
CA THR A 52 -4.35 -5.62 -2.75
C THR A 52 -3.82 -6.35 -1.52
N VAL A 53 -4.03 -7.67 -1.45
CA VAL A 53 -3.53 -8.51 -0.34
C VAL A 53 -2.01 -8.44 -0.21
N ASP A 54 -1.28 -8.44 -1.32
CA ASP A 54 0.18 -8.33 -1.35
C ASP A 54 0.66 -6.94 -0.88
N VAL A 55 -0.04 -5.86 -1.26
CA VAL A 55 0.21 -4.51 -0.71
C VAL A 55 -0.01 -4.49 0.80
N LEU A 56 -1.12 -5.03 1.29
CA LEU A 56 -1.37 -5.09 2.73
C LEU A 56 -0.34 -5.94 3.47
N SER A 57 0.18 -7.01 2.85
CA SER A 57 1.25 -7.82 3.41
C SER A 57 2.54 -7.01 3.60
N ASP A 58 2.90 -6.18 2.61
CA ASP A 58 4.06 -5.29 2.70
C ASP A 58 3.83 -4.18 3.75
N VAL A 59 2.66 -3.55 3.76
CA VAL A 59 2.28 -2.56 4.78
C VAL A 59 2.35 -3.17 6.18
N CYS A 60 1.79 -4.36 6.38
CA CYS A 60 1.86 -5.09 7.64
C CYS A 60 3.30 -5.28 8.10
N HIS A 61 4.17 -5.75 7.23
CA HIS A 61 5.58 -5.94 7.53
C HIS A 61 6.27 -4.63 7.94
N ARG A 62 6.04 -3.55 7.21
CA ARG A 62 6.60 -2.22 7.52
C ARG A 62 6.10 -1.66 8.85
N LEU A 63 4.81 -1.85 9.16
CA LEU A 63 4.23 -1.41 10.44
C LEU A 63 4.77 -2.22 11.62
N MET A 64 4.98 -3.53 11.46
CA MET A 64 5.64 -4.36 12.48
C MET A 64 7.06 -3.88 12.77
N LEU A 65 7.84 -3.60 11.74
CA LEU A 65 9.21 -3.08 11.90
C LEU A 65 9.22 -1.70 12.58
N ALA A 66 8.29 -0.84 12.20
CA ALA A 66 8.16 0.50 12.79
C ALA A 66 7.78 0.41 14.29
N GLU A 67 6.80 -0.44 14.66
CA GLU A 67 6.41 -0.67 16.05
C GLU A 67 7.57 -1.22 16.86
N ALA A 68 8.26 -2.24 16.36
CA ALA A 68 9.39 -2.85 17.06
C ALA A 68 10.54 -1.85 17.31
N ALA A 69 10.84 -1.01 16.33
CA ALA A 69 11.86 0.04 16.46
C ALA A 69 11.42 1.14 17.43
N PHE A 70 10.16 1.61 17.31
CA PHE A 70 9.59 2.64 18.19
C PHE A 70 9.61 2.21 19.67
N ARG A 71 9.31 0.93 19.92
CA ARG A 71 9.33 0.34 21.27
C ARG A 71 10.74 -0.03 21.74
N GLY A 72 11.79 0.25 20.96
CA GLY A 72 13.18 -0.08 21.30
C GLY A 72 13.51 -1.58 21.31
N LEU A 73 12.64 -2.43 20.74
CA LEU A 73 12.84 -3.88 20.69
C LEU A 73 13.83 -4.30 19.58
N ILE A 74 14.05 -3.45 18.61
CA ILE A 74 15.07 -3.56 17.57
C ILE A 74 15.75 -2.20 17.36
N ALA A 75 17.02 -2.23 16.93
CA ALA A 75 17.81 -0.99 16.79
C ALA A 75 17.39 -0.14 15.58
N ARG A 76 16.96 -0.79 14.49
CA ARG A 76 16.52 -0.14 13.24
C ARG A 76 15.36 -0.90 12.63
N PRO A 77 14.42 -0.22 11.95
CA PRO A 77 13.24 -0.85 11.35
C PRO A 77 13.59 -1.56 10.02
N ASN A 78 14.36 -2.63 10.11
CA ASN A 78 14.67 -3.48 8.99
C ASN A 78 14.44 -4.97 9.32
N ALA A 79 14.17 -5.78 8.30
CA ALA A 79 13.85 -7.18 8.45
C ALA A 79 14.96 -7.99 9.13
N ALA A 80 16.24 -7.69 8.85
CA ALA A 80 17.38 -8.40 9.45
C ALA A 80 17.42 -8.25 10.97
N ASN A 81 16.98 -7.10 11.50
CA ASN A 81 16.93 -6.85 12.94
C ASN A 81 15.76 -7.56 13.64
N LEU A 82 14.71 -7.95 12.93
CA LEU A 82 13.55 -8.67 13.46
C LEU A 82 13.64 -10.19 13.21
N GLN A 83 14.36 -10.58 12.16
CA GLN A 83 14.52 -11.98 11.78
C GLN A 83 15.08 -12.82 12.93
N GLY A 84 14.51 -13.99 13.19
CA GLY A 84 14.92 -14.90 14.27
C GLY A 84 14.49 -14.45 15.68
N LYS A 85 13.84 -13.29 15.82
CA LYS A 85 13.39 -12.76 17.11
C LYS A 85 11.88 -13.02 17.35
N ALA A 86 11.48 -14.28 17.35
CA ALA A 86 10.07 -14.66 17.55
C ALA A 86 9.47 -14.07 18.85
N HIS A 87 10.29 -13.91 19.92
CA HIS A 87 9.85 -13.31 21.17
C HIS A 87 9.51 -11.83 21.03
N VAL A 88 10.16 -11.10 20.12
CA VAL A 88 9.82 -9.70 19.78
C VAL A 88 8.52 -9.68 18.99
N VAL A 89 8.40 -10.50 17.94
CA VAL A 89 7.19 -10.55 17.10
C VAL A 89 5.93 -10.81 17.95
N ARG A 90 6.01 -11.71 18.96
CA ARG A 90 4.87 -12.00 19.85
C ARG A 90 4.44 -10.82 20.73
N GLN A 91 5.26 -9.80 20.87
CA GLN A 91 4.95 -8.61 21.67
C GLN A 91 4.31 -7.49 20.82
N LEU A 92 4.35 -7.59 19.49
CA LEU A 92 3.80 -6.59 18.59
C LEU A 92 2.29 -6.77 18.48
N SER A 93 1.54 -5.70 18.63
CA SER A 93 0.08 -5.73 18.60
C SER A 93 -0.56 -4.50 17.96
N GLU A 94 0.12 -3.35 17.98
CA GLU A 94 -0.43 -2.09 17.49
C GLU A 94 -0.55 -2.06 15.96
N TYR A 95 0.40 -2.67 15.25
CA TYR A 95 0.39 -2.73 13.78
C TYR A 95 -0.90 -3.31 13.23
N TRP A 96 -1.44 -4.36 13.89
CA TRP A 96 -2.66 -5.01 13.43
C TRP A 96 -3.89 -4.11 13.57
N GLY A 97 -4.02 -3.38 14.67
CA GLY A 97 -5.08 -2.40 14.85
C GLY A 97 -5.08 -1.32 13.77
N ARG A 98 -3.88 -0.87 13.35
CA ARG A 98 -3.73 0.09 12.26
C ARG A 98 -4.14 -0.51 10.91
N ILE A 99 -3.76 -1.76 10.61
CA ILE A 99 -4.20 -2.47 9.40
C ILE A 99 -5.73 -2.60 9.35
N VAL A 100 -6.34 -3.03 10.46
CA VAL A 100 -7.79 -3.18 10.55
C VAL A 100 -8.49 -1.83 10.38
N SER A 101 -7.96 -0.76 10.95
CA SER A 101 -8.54 0.58 10.77
C SER A 101 -8.49 1.06 9.33
N ALA A 102 -7.44 0.73 8.58
CA ALA A 102 -7.39 1.03 7.15
C ALA A 102 -8.42 0.24 6.34
N ALA A 103 -8.59 -1.05 6.65
CA ALA A 103 -9.62 -1.87 6.03
C ALA A 103 -11.04 -1.37 6.36
N THR A 104 -11.26 -0.85 7.58
CA THR A 104 -12.52 -0.22 7.98
C THR A 104 -12.71 1.19 7.40
N ALA A 105 -11.65 1.85 6.94
CA ALA A 105 -11.71 3.13 6.24
C ALA A 105 -12.26 3.01 4.79
N ARG A 106 -12.96 1.91 4.48
CA ARG A 106 -13.63 1.64 3.20
C ARG A 106 -12.69 1.47 2.01
N VAL A 107 -11.48 1.00 2.25
CA VAL A 107 -10.60 0.52 1.19
C VAL A 107 -10.89 -0.96 0.96
N ALA A 108 -11.38 -1.30 -0.21
CA ALA A 108 -11.66 -2.68 -0.60
C ALA A 108 -10.34 -3.41 -0.92
N VAL A 109 -10.23 -4.66 -0.50
CA VAL A 109 -9.00 -5.46 -0.70
C VAL A 109 -9.21 -6.45 -1.84
N LEU A 110 -8.42 -6.29 -2.89
CA LEU A 110 -8.43 -7.17 -4.05
C LEU A 110 -7.56 -8.41 -3.81
N PRO A 111 -8.02 -9.61 -4.23
CA PRO A 111 -7.28 -10.85 -4.00
C PRO A 111 -6.02 -10.94 -4.86
N LEU A 112 -5.05 -11.72 -4.39
CA LEU A 112 -3.95 -12.23 -5.19
C LEU A 112 -4.23 -13.70 -5.51
N ASP A 113 -4.44 -13.99 -6.79
CA ASP A 113 -4.61 -15.33 -7.30
C ASP A 113 -3.57 -15.67 -8.38
N GLU A 114 -3.58 -16.92 -8.87
CA GLU A 114 -2.66 -17.36 -9.91
C GLU A 114 -2.83 -16.57 -11.21
N PHE A 115 -4.06 -16.19 -11.56
CA PHE A 115 -4.33 -15.46 -12.78
C PHE A 115 -3.68 -14.08 -12.75
N ARG A 116 -3.83 -13.32 -11.65
CA ARG A 116 -3.17 -12.04 -11.46
C ARG A 116 -1.65 -12.18 -11.43
N PHE A 117 -1.13 -13.22 -10.76
CA PHE A 117 0.30 -13.49 -10.73
C PHE A 117 0.87 -13.70 -12.14
N ARG A 118 0.18 -14.47 -12.99
CA ARG A 118 0.56 -14.69 -14.40
C ARG A 118 0.46 -13.41 -15.22
N ARG A 119 -0.59 -12.60 -15.01
CA ARG A 119 -0.79 -11.32 -15.71
C ARG A 119 0.33 -10.30 -15.38
N ALA A 120 0.90 -10.34 -14.20
CA ALA A 120 2.00 -9.46 -13.80
C ALA A 120 3.29 -9.69 -14.62
N HIS A 121 3.52 -10.89 -15.16
CA HIS A 121 4.75 -11.18 -15.91
C HIS A 121 4.92 -10.33 -17.17
N PRO A 122 3.98 -10.26 -18.12
CA PRO A 122 4.13 -9.39 -19.30
C PRO A 122 4.26 -7.92 -18.94
N LEU A 123 3.53 -7.43 -17.92
CA LEU A 123 3.65 -6.04 -17.46
C LEU A 123 5.04 -5.74 -16.88
N ARG A 124 5.62 -6.71 -16.16
CA ARG A 124 6.98 -6.61 -15.65
C ARG A 124 8.00 -6.45 -16.78
N VAL A 125 7.85 -7.22 -17.84
CA VAL A 125 8.73 -7.18 -19.00
C VAL A 125 8.55 -5.86 -19.78
N GLU A 126 7.31 -5.44 -19.96
CA GLU A 126 6.97 -4.25 -20.75
C GLU A 126 7.45 -2.95 -20.07
N TYR A 127 7.23 -2.82 -18.76
CA TYR A 127 7.50 -1.57 -18.02
C TYR A 127 8.74 -1.63 -17.12
N GLY A 128 9.45 -2.77 -17.06
CA GLY A 128 10.64 -2.92 -16.21
C GLY A 128 10.35 -2.95 -14.71
N LEU A 129 9.15 -3.31 -14.31
CA LEU A 129 8.69 -3.26 -12.92
C LEU A 129 9.26 -4.41 -12.07
N MET A 130 9.43 -4.16 -10.78
CA MET A 130 9.71 -5.20 -9.79
C MET A 130 8.47 -6.08 -9.52
N THR A 131 8.65 -7.14 -8.73
CA THR A 131 7.58 -8.13 -8.52
C THR A 131 6.32 -7.53 -7.93
N ASN A 132 6.42 -6.76 -6.85
CA ASN A 132 5.26 -6.18 -6.17
C ASN A 132 4.56 -5.12 -7.03
N ASP A 133 5.32 -4.28 -7.72
CA ASP A 133 4.79 -3.22 -8.59
C ASP A 133 4.06 -3.80 -9.78
N SER A 134 4.61 -4.86 -10.39
CA SER A 134 3.94 -5.57 -11.47
C SER A 134 2.66 -6.30 -11.04
N LEU A 135 2.60 -6.80 -9.80
CA LEU A 135 1.38 -7.37 -9.21
C LEU A 135 0.31 -6.29 -8.97
N LEU A 136 0.73 -5.12 -8.51
CA LEU A 136 -0.17 -3.98 -8.30
C LEU A 136 -0.74 -3.49 -9.62
N LEU A 137 0.11 -3.31 -10.65
CA LEU A 137 -0.33 -2.92 -11.99
C LEU A 137 -1.26 -3.97 -12.62
N ALA A 138 -0.99 -5.27 -12.41
CA ALA A 138 -1.86 -6.33 -12.86
C ALA A 138 -3.24 -6.29 -12.20
N ALA A 139 -3.32 -5.87 -10.94
CA ALA A 139 -4.62 -5.65 -10.29
C ALA A 139 -5.37 -4.48 -10.94
N ALA A 140 -4.71 -3.35 -11.19
CA ALA A 140 -5.32 -2.21 -11.89
C ALA A 140 -5.89 -2.63 -13.25
N ASP A 141 -5.11 -3.36 -14.04
CA ASP A 141 -5.50 -3.84 -15.37
C ASP A 141 -6.69 -4.81 -15.31
N LEU A 142 -6.65 -5.81 -14.42
CA LEU A 142 -7.69 -6.84 -14.32
C LEU A 142 -9.01 -6.32 -13.76
N PHE A 143 -8.98 -5.34 -12.88
CA PHE A 143 -10.17 -4.77 -12.26
C PHE A 143 -10.64 -3.47 -12.94
N GLY A 144 -9.93 -3.02 -13.98
CA GLY A 144 -10.30 -1.83 -14.75
C GLY A 144 -10.14 -0.52 -13.97
N ILE A 145 -9.24 -0.48 -12.97
CA ILE A 145 -9.00 0.70 -12.16
C ILE A 145 -7.97 1.59 -12.86
N ALA A 146 -8.41 2.73 -13.37
CA ALA A 146 -7.57 3.60 -14.21
C ALA A 146 -6.61 4.51 -13.42
N ALA A 147 -6.78 4.63 -12.11
CA ALA A 147 -5.97 5.54 -11.29
C ALA A 147 -5.18 4.77 -10.22
N LEU A 148 -3.86 4.79 -10.34
CA LEU A 148 -2.93 4.31 -9.32
C LEU A 148 -2.41 5.48 -8.50
N VAL A 149 -2.52 5.40 -7.18
CA VAL A 149 -1.98 6.39 -6.24
C VAL A 149 -0.71 5.83 -5.62
N THR A 150 0.41 6.35 -6.06
CA THR A 150 1.74 5.96 -5.62
C THR A 150 2.66 7.18 -5.58
N ASN A 151 3.75 7.10 -4.82
CA ASN A 151 4.88 8.03 -4.88
C ASN A 151 6.14 7.36 -5.43
N ASP A 152 6.02 6.18 -6.01
CA ASP A 152 7.12 5.43 -6.58
C ASP A 152 7.34 5.82 -8.05
N SER A 153 8.57 6.26 -8.36
CA SER A 153 8.97 6.64 -9.71
C SER A 153 9.04 5.46 -10.69
N ASP A 154 9.01 4.23 -10.19
CA ASP A 154 9.03 3.04 -11.04
C ASP A 154 7.77 2.95 -11.92
N PHE A 155 6.68 3.63 -11.51
CA PHE A 155 5.45 3.74 -12.30
C PHE A 155 5.43 4.90 -13.31
N ASP A 156 6.46 5.73 -13.39
CA ASP A 156 6.49 6.88 -14.33
C ASP A 156 6.45 6.45 -15.81
N ALA A 157 6.84 5.22 -16.10
CA ALA A 157 6.79 4.64 -17.45
C ALA A 157 5.44 4.02 -17.81
N VAL A 158 4.52 3.90 -16.86
CA VAL A 158 3.19 3.31 -17.06
C VAL A 158 2.25 4.43 -17.51
N PRO A 159 1.51 4.27 -18.64
CA PRO A 159 0.67 5.31 -19.22
C PRO A 159 -0.55 5.66 -18.39
#